data_28bcfed95bab3c7ccfd03fd205c055be
#
_entry.id   28bcfed95bab3c7ccfd03fd205c055be
#
_cell.length_a   1.000
_cell.length_b   1.000
_cell.length_c   1.000
_cell.angle_alpha   90.00
_cell.angle_beta   90.00
_cell.angle_gamma   90.00
#
_symmetry.space_group_name_H-M   'P 1'
#
loop_
_entity.id
_entity.type
_entity.pdbx_description
1 polymer ?
#
loop_
_entity_poly.entity_id
_entity_poly.type
_entity_poly.pdbx_seq_one_letter_code
_entity_poly.pdbx_strand_id
1 'polypeptide(L)'
;MTAADIEKKVTNLLGYTNGSGNIAPNSHLRQRTLTAINAVYADLFYSLGKTDFSPAMSPESEIDLPERVLNDVMPYGAAAFLAQSENDGDQQQYYIMLYNQKRAALTRSESVADSMPTPE
;
A
#
# COMPACT_ATOMS: atom_id res chain seq x y z
N MET A 1 -3.91 9.47 6.91
CA MET A 1 -2.73 8.67 7.25
C MET A 1 -1.52 9.16 6.49
N THR A 2 -0.40 9.21 7.17
CA THR A 2 0.88 9.56 6.54
C THR A 2 1.56 8.33 5.96
N ALA A 3 2.57 8.55 5.13
CA ALA A 3 3.41 7.46 4.64
C ALA A 3 4.05 6.68 5.78
N ALA A 4 4.42 7.37 6.88
CA ALA A 4 4.99 6.72 8.06
C ALA A 4 4.00 5.74 8.70
N ASP A 5 2.72 6.04 8.69
CA ASP A 5 1.70 5.14 9.21
C ASP A 5 1.63 3.85 8.38
N ILE A 6 1.70 3.99 7.05
CA ILE A 6 1.71 2.84 6.15
C ILE A 6 3.02 2.06 6.31
N GLU A 7 4.15 2.76 6.43
CA GLU A 7 5.45 2.14 6.66
C GLU A 7 5.43 1.22 7.87
N LYS A 8 4.83 1.69 8.96
CA LYS A 8 4.68 0.89 10.18
C LYS A 8 3.89 -0.38 9.94
N LYS A 9 2.76 -0.27 9.24
CA LYS A 9 1.92 -1.42 8.92
C LYS A 9 2.67 -2.45 8.06
N VAL A 10 3.38 -1.97 7.05
CA VAL A 10 4.12 -2.82 6.12
C VAL A 10 5.23 -3.58 6.83
N THR A 11 6.04 -2.88 7.62
CA THR A 11 7.16 -3.52 8.31
C THR A 11 6.68 -4.47 9.39
N ASN A 12 5.54 -4.20 10.01
CA ASN A 12 4.93 -5.13 10.97
C ASN A 12 4.44 -6.40 10.27
N LEU A 13 3.82 -6.27 9.09
CA LEU A 13 3.37 -7.43 8.32
C LEU A 13 4.53 -8.35 7.95
N LEU A 14 5.66 -7.77 7.58
CA LEU A 14 6.83 -8.52 7.15
C LEU A 14 7.74 -8.95 8.29
N GLY A 15 7.54 -8.41 9.49
CA GLY A 15 8.41 -8.67 10.62
C GLY A 15 9.75 -7.94 10.55
N TYR A 16 9.83 -6.85 9.81
CA TYR A 16 11.08 -6.08 9.63
C TYR A 16 11.21 -4.97 10.67
N THR A 17 10.68 -5.19 11.86
CA THR A 17 10.78 -4.23 12.96
C THR A 17 11.75 -4.74 14.01
N ASN A 18 12.28 -3.82 14.84
CA ASN A 18 13.10 -4.22 15.98
C ASN A 18 12.21 -4.73 17.12
N GLY A 19 12.83 -5.14 18.23
CA GLY A 19 12.12 -5.73 19.37
C GLY A 19 11.11 -4.83 20.06
N SER A 20 11.16 -3.52 19.81
CA SER A 20 10.18 -2.57 20.34
C SER A 20 9.07 -2.24 19.36
N GLY A 21 9.01 -2.91 18.20
CA GLY A 21 7.99 -2.68 17.21
C GLY A 21 8.25 -1.50 16.30
N ASN A 22 9.39 -0.85 16.43
CA ASN A 22 9.79 0.24 15.55
C ASN A 22 10.61 -0.30 14.39
N ILE A 23 10.61 0.43 13.28
CA ILE A 23 11.44 0.08 12.13
C ILE A 23 12.89 0.10 12.57
N ALA A 24 13.64 -0.95 12.22
CA ALA A 24 15.07 -0.99 12.46
C ALA A 24 15.72 0.25 11.85
N PRO A 25 16.72 0.86 12.52
CA PRO A 25 17.35 2.09 12.03
C PRO A 25 18.22 1.80 10.81
N ASN A 26 17.58 1.57 9.67
CA ASN A 26 18.23 1.25 8.40
C ASN A 26 17.64 2.17 7.34
N SER A 27 18.42 3.16 6.93
CA SER A 27 17.97 4.17 5.98
C SER A 27 17.65 3.54 4.61
N HIS A 28 18.35 2.48 4.22
CA HIS A 28 18.06 1.80 2.95
C HIS A 28 16.71 1.09 3.00
N LEU A 29 16.40 0.45 4.12
CA LEU A 29 15.10 -0.20 4.29
C LEU A 29 13.97 0.82 4.24
N ARG A 30 14.14 1.94 4.93
CA ARG A 30 13.12 3.00 4.93
C ARG A 30 12.93 3.59 3.54
N GLN A 31 14.01 3.79 2.81
CA GLN A 31 13.95 4.31 1.45
C GLN A 31 13.23 3.33 0.51
N ARG A 32 13.56 2.04 0.61
CA ARG A 32 12.88 1.00 -0.17
C ARG A 32 11.41 0.88 0.20
N THR A 33 11.09 1.03 1.47
CA THR A 33 9.71 1.01 1.95
C THR A 33 8.92 2.16 1.34
N LEU A 34 9.48 3.36 1.34
CA LEU A 34 8.82 4.52 0.75
C LEU A 34 8.63 4.33 -0.77
N THR A 35 9.62 3.76 -1.44
CA THR A 35 9.51 3.43 -2.87
C THR A 35 8.37 2.45 -3.12
N ALA A 36 8.26 1.40 -2.29
CA ALA A 36 7.18 0.43 -2.39
C ALA A 36 5.82 1.08 -2.14
N ILE A 37 5.73 1.94 -1.14
CA ILE A 37 4.51 2.67 -0.83
C ILE A 37 4.08 3.52 -2.02
N ASN A 38 5.01 4.24 -2.64
CA ASN A 38 4.69 5.09 -3.79
C ASN A 38 4.27 4.29 -5.01
N ALA A 39 4.84 3.12 -5.24
CA ALA A 39 4.44 2.26 -6.35
C ALA A 39 2.97 1.83 -6.20
N VAL A 40 2.60 1.42 -5.00
CA VAL A 40 1.22 1.01 -4.72
C VAL A 40 0.28 2.20 -4.70
N TYR A 41 0.74 3.32 -4.16
CA TYR A 41 -0.03 4.56 -4.12
C TYR A 41 -0.44 4.98 -5.53
N ALA A 42 0.51 4.97 -6.46
CA ALA A 42 0.21 5.31 -7.85
C ALA A 42 -0.82 4.34 -8.45
N ASP A 43 -0.62 3.05 -8.24
CA ASP A 43 -1.52 2.03 -8.77
C ASP A 43 -2.95 2.22 -8.25
N LEU A 44 -3.11 2.39 -6.95
CA LEU A 44 -4.43 2.55 -6.34
C LEU A 44 -5.07 3.90 -6.70
N PHE A 45 -4.26 4.95 -6.75
CA PHE A 45 -4.72 6.28 -7.09
C PHE A 45 -5.39 6.29 -8.47
N TYR A 46 -4.71 5.75 -9.48
CA TYR A 46 -5.25 5.70 -10.83
C TYR A 46 -6.37 4.65 -10.95
N SER A 47 -6.29 3.54 -10.22
CA SER A 47 -7.35 2.55 -10.21
C SER A 47 -8.69 3.09 -9.72
N LEU A 48 -8.65 4.08 -8.82
CA LEU A 48 -9.84 4.72 -8.28
C LEU A 48 -10.32 5.89 -9.15
N GLY A 49 -9.72 6.06 -10.32
CA GLY A 49 -10.15 7.10 -11.27
C GLY A 49 -9.62 8.48 -10.95
N LYS A 50 -8.72 8.60 -10.00
CA LYS A 50 -8.11 9.89 -9.66
C LYS A 50 -7.04 10.24 -10.69
N THR A 51 -6.78 11.53 -10.83
CA THR A 51 -5.75 12.07 -11.72
C THR A 51 -4.81 12.98 -10.93
N ASP A 52 -3.71 13.37 -11.56
CA ASP A 52 -2.73 14.29 -10.97
C ASP A 52 -2.04 13.68 -9.76
N PHE A 53 -1.53 12.47 -9.93
CA PHE A 53 -0.79 11.77 -8.89
C PHE A 53 0.45 12.56 -8.47
N SER A 54 0.64 12.64 -7.16
CA SER A 54 1.84 13.23 -6.57
C SER A 54 2.39 12.27 -5.52
N PRO A 55 3.62 11.78 -5.67
CA PRO A 55 4.16 10.80 -4.74
C PRO A 55 4.42 11.38 -3.36
N ALA A 56 4.45 10.51 -2.35
CA ALA A 56 4.89 10.88 -1.01
C ALA A 56 6.39 11.10 -1.04
N MET A 57 6.83 12.30 -0.67
CA MET A 57 8.24 12.67 -0.72
C MET A 57 8.97 12.39 0.60
N SER A 58 8.23 12.18 1.67
CA SER A 58 8.80 11.92 2.99
C SER A 58 7.83 11.08 3.81
N PRO A 59 8.30 10.51 4.94
CA PRO A 59 7.39 9.74 5.82
C PRO A 59 6.23 10.57 6.38
N GLU A 60 6.38 11.88 6.45
CA GLU A 60 5.34 12.78 6.97
C GLU A 60 4.29 13.15 5.93
N SER A 61 4.50 12.77 4.66
CA SER A 61 3.55 13.09 3.59
C SER A 61 2.23 12.37 3.80
N GLU A 62 1.13 13.10 3.61
CA GLU A 62 -0.21 12.50 3.65
C GLU A 62 -0.47 11.71 2.37
N ILE A 63 -1.17 10.59 2.53
CA ILE A 63 -1.57 9.74 1.41
C ILE A 63 -3.03 10.04 1.09
N ASP A 64 -3.29 10.49 -0.12
CA ASP A 64 -4.63 10.91 -0.56
C ASP A 64 -5.44 9.74 -1.10
N LEU A 65 -5.81 8.83 -0.20
CA LEU A 65 -6.67 7.68 -0.51
C LEU A 65 -7.65 7.48 0.63
N PRO A 66 -8.80 6.86 0.36
CA PRO A 66 -9.75 6.54 1.43
C PRO A 66 -9.11 5.71 2.53
N GLU A 67 -9.50 5.95 3.76
CA GLU A 67 -8.91 5.27 4.92
C GLU A 67 -9.03 3.75 4.83
N ARG A 68 -10.16 3.26 4.31
CA ARG A 68 -10.35 1.83 4.10
C ARG A 68 -9.30 1.24 3.17
N VAL A 69 -8.96 1.96 2.09
CA VAL A 69 -7.92 1.53 1.16
C VAL A 69 -6.56 1.54 1.84
N LEU A 70 -6.29 2.56 2.64
CA LEU A 70 -5.02 2.68 3.37
C LEU A 70 -4.83 1.59 4.42
N ASN A 71 -5.91 1.09 5.00
CA ASN A 71 -5.84 0.05 6.02
C ASN A 71 -5.88 -1.36 5.45
N ASP A 72 -6.71 -1.60 4.43
CA ASP A 72 -7.05 -2.95 3.99
C ASP A 72 -6.36 -3.38 2.70
N VAL A 73 -5.92 -2.45 1.88
CA VAL A 73 -5.39 -2.78 0.55
C VAL A 73 -3.92 -2.38 0.42
N MET A 74 -3.61 -1.14 0.68
CA MET A 74 -2.29 -0.57 0.43
C MET A 74 -1.16 -1.27 1.17
N PRO A 75 -1.28 -1.62 2.47
CA PRO A 75 -0.16 -2.25 3.17
C PRO A 75 0.25 -3.58 2.56
N TYR A 76 -0.70 -4.34 2.03
CA TYR A 76 -0.41 -5.66 1.44
C TYR A 76 0.35 -5.53 0.12
N GLY A 77 0.01 -4.53 -0.69
CA GLY A 77 0.74 -4.26 -1.91
C GLY A 77 2.15 -3.77 -1.64
N ALA A 78 2.29 -2.83 -0.72
CA ALA A 78 3.59 -2.32 -0.34
C ALA A 78 4.45 -3.42 0.29
N ALA A 79 3.84 -4.31 1.09
CA ALA A 79 4.56 -5.45 1.67
C ALA A 79 5.09 -6.37 0.57
N ALA A 80 4.31 -6.63 -0.47
CA ALA A 80 4.74 -7.46 -1.58
C ALA A 80 5.95 -6.86 -2.31
N PHE A 81 5.89 -5.57 -2.62
CA PHE A 81 6.99 -4.89 -3.30
C PHE A 81 8.25 -4.83 -2.43
N LEU A 82 8.09 -4.56 -1.14
CA LEU A 82 9.23 -4.52 -0.24
C LEU A 82 9.86 -5.91 -0.08
N ALA A 83 9.05 -6.95 0.06
CA ALA A 83 9.54 -8.33 0.16
C ALA A 83 10.32 -8.70 -1.10
N GLN A 84 9.86 -8.27 -2.27
CA GLN A 84 10.59 -8.50 -3.51
C GLN A 84 11.97 -7.85 -3.47
N SER A 85 12.05 -6.62 -3.00
CA SER A 85 13.33 -5.89 -2.93
C SER A 85 14.28 -6.50 -1.90
N GLU A 86 13.74 -7.20 -0.90
CA GLU A 86 14.52 -7.87 0.13
C GLU A 86 14.80 -9.35 -0.19
N ASN A 87 14.46 -9.79 -1.40
CA ASN A 87 14.62 -11.19 -1.85
C ASN A 87 13.87 -12.19 -0.99
N ASP A 88 12.71 -11.80 -0.48
CA ASP A 88 11.85 -12.65 0.34
C ASP A 88 10.71 -13.19 -0.51
N GLY A 89 11.00 -14.19 -1.31
CA GLY A 89 10.07 -14.70 -2.32
C GLY A 89 8.78 -15.28 -1.74
N ASP A 90 8.86 -15.93 -0.58
CA ASP A 90 7.68 -16.54 0.04
C ASP A 90 6.70 -15.46 0.49
N GLN A 91 7.20 -14.42 1.16
CA GLN A 91 6.35 -13.31 1.59
C GLN A 91 5.87 -12.50 0.39
N GLN A 92 6.72 -12.32 -0.62
CA GLN A 92 6.31 -11.62 -1.85
C GLN A 92 5.09 -12.30 -2.48
N GLN A 93 5.14 -13.61 -2.67
CA GLN A 93 4.04 -14.35 -3.29
C GLN A 93 2.77 -14.27 -2.46
N TYR A 94 2.89 -14.42 -1.15
CA TYR A 94 1.75 -14.37 -0.26
C TYR A 94 1.06 -12.99 -0.32
N TYR A 95 1.82 -11.92 -0.18
CA TYR A 95 1.25 -10.58 -0.12
C TYR A 95 0.79 -10.07 -1.48
N ILE A 96 1.44 -10.46 -2.58
CA ILE A 96 0.94 -10.06 -3.90
C ILE A 96 -0.40 -10.74 -4.20
N MET A 97 -0.58 -11.97 -3.75
CA MET A 97 -1.87 -12.65 -3.89
C MET A 97 -2.96 -11.92 -3.11
N LEU A 98 -2.69 -11.57 -1.86
CA LEU A 98 -3.65 -10.83 -1.03
C LEU A 98 -3.95 -9.46 -1.63
N TYR A 99 -2.92 -8.76 -2.09
CA TYR A 99 -3.10 -7.44 -2.69
C TYR A 99 -3.98 -7.52 -3.93
N ASN A 100 -3.72 -8.48 -4.81
CA ASN A 100 -4.50 -8.64 -6.03
C ASN A 100 -5.97 -8.96 -5.72
N GLN A 101 -6.23 -9.79 -4.73
CA GLN A 101 -7.58 -10.11 -4.30
C GLN A 101 -8.31 -8.89 -3.74
N LYS A 102 -7.64 -8.16 -2.87
CA LYS A 102 -8.21 -6.97 -2.23
C LYS A 102 -8.43 -5.85 -3.23
N ARG A 103 -7.48 -5.65 -4.13
CA ARG A 103 -7.57 -4.65 -5.19
C ARG A 103 -8.71 -4.96 -6.15
N ALA A 104 -8.86 -6.20 -6.55
CA ALA A 104 -9.92 -6.63 -7.44
C ALA A 104 -11.30 -6.42 -6.80
N ALA A 105 -11.43 -6.74 -5.52
CA ALA A 105 -12.68 -6.52 -4.80
C ALA A 105 -13.01 -5.03 -4.69
N LEU A 106 -11.99 -4.20 -4.47
CA LEU A 106 -12.17 -2.75 -4.37
C LEU A 106 -12.61 -2.15 -5.71
N THR A 107 -11.92 -2.47 -6.80
CA THR A 107 -12.25 -1.92 -8.12
C THR A 107 -13.58 -2.45 -8.63
N ARG A 108 -13.92 -3.69 -8.30
CA ARG A 108 -15.22 -4.25 -8.66
C ARG A 108 -16.34 -3.52 -7.93
N SER A 109 -16.16 -3.23 -6.65
CA SER A 109 -17.12 -2.49 -5.85
C SER A 109 -17.34 -1.09 -6.41
N GLU A 110 -16.26 -0.40 -6.74
CA GLU A 110 -16.33 0.94 -7.34
C GLU A 110 -17.00 0.89 -8.72
N SER A 111 -16.65 -0.10 -9.53
CA SER A 111 -17.22 -0.28 -10.86
C SER A 111 -18.72 -0.55 -10.79
N VAL A 112 -19.16 -1.40 -9.85
CA VAL A 112 -20.57 -1.68 -9.64
C VAL A 112 -21.31 -0.43 -9.21
N ALA A 113 -20.73 0.34 -8.28
CA ALA A 113 -21.34 1.59 -7.82
C ALA A 113 -21.50 2.58 -8.97
N ASP A 114 -20.49 2.68 -9.85
CA ASP A 114 -20.52 3.59 -10.99
C ASP A 114 -21.48 3.14 -12.08
N SER A 115 -21.65 1.83 -12.25
CA SER A 115 -22.46 1.27 -13.33
C SER A 115 -23.93 1.09 -12.96
N MET A 116 -24.27 1.15 -11.69
CA MET A 116 -25.63 1.04 -11.24
C MET A 116 -26.45 2.25 -11.69
N PRO A 117 -27.60 2.04 -12.34
CA PRO A 117 -28.44 3.17 -12.69
C PRO A 117 -28.92 3.86 -11.43
N THR A 118 -28.84 5.17 -11.46
CA THR A 118 -29.33 5.97 -10.34
C THR A 118 -30.82 5.72 -10.20
N PRO A 119 -31.31 5.32 -9.02
CA PRO A 119 -32.75 5.17 -8.83
C PRO A 119 -33.37 6.55 -8.94
N GLU A 120 -34.29 6.65 -9.82
CA GLU A 120 -34.93 7.92 -10.09
C GLU A 120 -36.37 7.90 -9.61
#